data_83cc30dd03741123c35e07e31477bb15
#
_entry.id   83cc30dd03741123c35e07e31477bb15
#
_cell.length_a   1.000
_cell.length_b   1.000
_cell.length_c   1.000
_cell.angle_alpha   90.00
_cell.angle_beta   90.00
_cell.angle_gamma   90.00
#
_symmetry.space_group_name_H-M   'P 1'
#
loop_
_entity.id
_entity.type
_entity.pdbx_description
1 polymer ?
#
loop_
_entity_poly.entity_id
_entity_poly.type
_entity_poly.pdbx_seq_one_letter_code
_entity_poly.pdbx_strand_id
1 'polypeptide(L)'
;MTGLYLDNGSGLSREEHITAQSLADLLTAANSSPVAQVFMESLPIAGVDGTMRNRLTNAGAGGNAHIKTGTLRDVRAIAGYVGADNGESYVVVSFINDPRAEAARAAHDALLEWVYEGARRSTASAE
;
A
#
# COMPACT_ATOMS: atom_id res chain seq x y z
N MET A 1 -0.77 -17.11 -9.82
CA MET A 1 -1.40 -16.18 -8.87
C MET A 1 -2.88 -16.48 -8.70
N THR A 2 -3.25 -16.82 -7.49
CA THR A 2 -4.63 -17.12 -7.15
C THR A 2 -5.47 -15.84 -7.15
N GLY A 3 -6.67 -15.90 -7.70
CA GLY A 3 -7.59 -14.77 -7.70
C GLY A 3 -7.27 -13.66 -8.70
N LEU A 4 -6.31 -13.89 -9.59
CA LEU A 4 -5.98 -12.91 -10.61
C LEU A 4 -6.86 -13.08 -11.84
N TYR A 5 -7.45 -11.99 -12.29
CA TYR A 5 -8.16 -11.91 -13.56
C TYR A 5 -7.75 -10.61 -14.27
N LEU A 6 -7.27 -10.72 -15.48
CA LEU A 6 -6.85 -9.58 -16.30
C LEU A 6 -7.72 -9.47 -17.54
N ASP A 7 -7.97 -8.24 -17.98
CA ASP A 7 -8.72 -7.95 -19.19
C ASP A 7 -7.78 -7.37 -20.25
N ASN A 8 -7.79 -6.08 -20.49
CA ASN A 8 -7.08 -5.48 -21.61
C ASN A 8 -5.89 -4.58 -21.23
N GLY A 9 -5.57 -4.48 -19.96
CA GLY A 9 -4.42 -3.72 -19.49
C GLY A 9 -4.59 -2.20 -19.53
N SER A 10 -5.79 -1.69 -19.86
CA SER A 10 -6.03 -0.25 -19.93
C SER A 10 -6.11 0.41 -18.55
N GLY A 11 -6.32 -0.37 -17.50
CA GLY A 11 -6.58 0.14 -16.17
C GLY A 11 -8.00 0.65 -15.96
N LEU A 12 -8.85 0.51 -16.97
CA LEU A 12 -10.23 1.01 -16.91
C LEU A 12 -11.28 -0.09 -16.82
N SER A 13 -10.88 -1.35 -16.88
CA SER A 13 -11.81 -2.47 -16.79
C SER A 13 -12.27 -2.66 -15.35
N ARG A 14 -13.56 -2.95 -15.20
CA ARG A 14 -14.16 -3.28 -13.89
C ARG A 14 -14.18 -4.77 -13.62
N GLU A 15 -13.68 -5.56 -14.56
CA GLU A 15 -13.68 -7.03 -14.46
C GLU A 15 -12.34 -7.58 -13.97
N GLU A 16 -11.28 -6.79 -14.03
CA GLU A 16 -9.98 -7.19 -13.53
C GLU A 16 -10.00 -7.25 -12.00
N HIS A 17 -9.40 -8.28 -11.43
CA HIS A 17 -9.31 -8.42 -9.98
C HIS A 17 -8.09 -9.24 -9.59
N ILE A 18 -7.71 -9.10 -8.32
CA ILE A 18 -6.59 -9.81 -7.71
C ILE A 18 -6.83 -9.87 -6.21
N THR A 19 -6.35 -10.94 -5.56
CA THR A 19 -6.40 -10.99 -4.10
C THR A 19 -5.28 -10.14 -3.50
N ALA A 20 -5.48 -9.70 -2.26
CA ALA A 20 -4.45 -8.93 -1.55
C ALA A 20 -3.16 -9.75 -1.40
N GLN A 21 -3.27 -11.05 -1.11
CA GLN A 21 -2.10 -11.91 -0.98
C GLN A 21 -1.34 -12.02 -2.30
N SER A 22 -2.04 -12.22 -3.42
CA SER A 22 -1.39 -12.31 -4.72
C SER A 22 -0.70 -11.00 -5.10
N LEU A 23 -1.32 -9.87 -4.81
CA LEU A 23 -0.70 -8.57 -5.06
C LEU A 23 0.53 -8.36 -4.17
N ALA A 24 0.48 -8.78 -2.92
CA ALA A 24 1.62 -8.71 -2.03
C ALA A 24 2.77 -9.61 -2.53
N ASP A 25 2.46 -10.79 -3.05
CA ASP A 25 3.45 -11.69 -3.63
C ASP A 25 4.11 -11.05 -4.86
N LEU A 26 3.32 -10.37 -5.70
CA LEU A 26 3.84 -9.64 -6.86
C LEU A 26 4.80 -8.52 -6.44
N LEU A 27 4.41 -7.73 -5.45
CA LEU A 27 5.24 -6.64 -4.94
C LEU A 27 6.54 -7.17 -4.32
N THR A 28 6.46 -8.28 -3.60
CA THR A 28 7.65 -8.92 -3.03
C THR A 28 8.59 -9.38 -4.13
N ALA A 29 8.06 -10.00 -5.18
CA ALA A 29 8.85 -10.43 -6.32
C ALA A 29 9.49 -9.24 -7.04
N ALA A 30 8.75 -8.14 -7.23
CA ALA A 30 9.27 -6.95 -7.87
C ALA A 30 10.42 -6.34 -7.06
N ASN A 31 10.32 -6.35 -5.74
CA ASN A 31 11.37 -5.83 -4.86
C ASN A 31 12.66 -6.65 -4.92
N SER A 32 12.57 -7.91 -5.34
CA SER A 32 13.73 -8.78 -5.51
C SER A 32 14.28 -8.78 -6.94
N SER A 33 13.67 -8.00 -7.84
CA SER A 33 14.05 -7.96 -9.24
C SER A 33 15.16 -6.94 -9.50
N PRO A 34 15.85 -7.04 -10.67
CA PRO A 34 16.85 -6.04 -11.05
C PRO A 34 16.30 -4.63 -11.25
N VAL A 35 14.98 -4.48 -11.42
CA VAL A 35 14.34 -3.17 -11.63
C VAL A 35 13.63 -2.66 -10.38
N ALA A 36 13.93 -3.23 -9.21
CA ALA A 36 13.26 -2.89 -7.95
C ALA A 36 13.30 -1.39 -7.66
N GLN A 37 14.46 -0.77 -7.80
CA GLN A 37 14.65 0.66 -7.53
C GLN A 37 13.75 1.51 -8.42
N VAL A 38 13.76 1.23 -9.73
CA VAL A 38 12.95 1.98 -10.70
C VAL A 38 11.47 1.81 -10.41
N PHE A 39 11.05 0.59 -10.11
CA PHE A 39 9.66 0.30 -9.80
C PHE A 39 9.21 1.05 -8.55
N MET A 40 9.99 0.98 -7.48
CA MET A 40 9.66 1.66 -6.22
C MET A 40 9.56 3.17 -6.42
N GLU A 41 10.48 3.76 -7.17
CA GLU A 41 10.49 5.20 -7.43
C GLU A 41 9.30 5.66 -8.28
N SER A 42 8.67 4.74 -8.99
CA SER A 42 7.47 5.05 -9.79
C SER A 42 6.21 5.25 -8.94
N LEU A 43 6.24 4.83 -7.68
CA LEU A 43 5.08 4.91 -6.79
C LEU A 43 5.05 6.25 -6.05
N PRO A 44 3.84 6.81 -5.79
CA PRO A 44 3.72 8.04 -5.01
C PRO A 44 4.30 7.91 -3.61
N ILE A 45 5.02 8.94 -3.17
CA ILE A 45 5.60 8.97 -1.83
C ILE A 45 4.63 9.70 -0.89
N ALA A 46 4.27 9.06 0.22
CA ALA A 46 3.35 9.64 1.19
C ALA A 46 3.87 10.98 1.70
N GLY A 47 3.01 11.98 1.69
CA GLY A 47 3.34 13.33 2.12
C GLY A 47 4.17 14.13 1.13
N VAL A 48 4.53 13.58 -0.03
CA VAL A 48 5.43 14.22 -0.99
C VAL A 48 4.77 14.40 -2.35
N ASP A 49 4.29 13.34 -2.99
CA ASP A 49 3.79 13.45 -4.36
C ASP A 49 2.57 12.58 -4.65
N GLY A 50 2.03 12.71 -5.87
CA GLY A 50 0.94 11.93 -6.38
C GLY A 50 -0.33 12.07 -5.54
N THR A 51 -1.12 11.02 -5.50
CA THR A 51 -2.35 10.97 -4.73
C THR A 51 -2.12 10.92 -3.22
N MET A 52 -0.88 10.71 -2.80
CA MET A 52 -0.49 10.66 -1.39
C MET A 52 0.12 11.96 -0.88
N ARG A 53 0.15 13.01 -1.72
CA ARG A 53 0.82 14.28 -1.38
C ARG A 53 0.37 14.88 -0.05
N ASN A 54 -0.92 14.83 0.22
CA ASN A 54 -1.50 15.45 1.41
C ASN A 54 -1.79 14.45 2.52
N ARG A 55 -1.20 13.28 2.45
CA ARG A 55 -1.42 12.22 3.44
C ARG A 55 -0.15 11.94 4.22
N LEU A 56 -0.29 11.77 5.52
CA LEU A 56 0.82 11.43 6.43
C LEU A 56 1.95 12.47 6.43
N THR A 57 1.63 13.74 6.12
CA THR A 57 2.64 14.79 6.02
C THR A 57 3.38 15.05 7.33
N ASN A 58 2.70 14.84 8.46
CA ASN A 58 3.27 15.07 9.79
C ASN A 58 3.48 13.77 10.56
N ALA A 59 3.35 12.63 9.89
CA ALA A 59 3.51 11.32 10.50
C ALA A 59 4.85 10.70 10.11
N GLY A 60 5.32 9.72 10.90
CA GLY A 60 6.59 9.06 10.64
C GLY A 60 6.67 8.34 9.30
N ALA A 61 5.54 7.83 8.80
CA ALA A 61 5.49 7.18 7.50
C ALA A 61 5.60 8.18 6.34
N GLY A 62 5.40 9.48 6.58
CA GLY A 62 5.56 10.51 5.54
C GLY A 62 6.97 10.51 5.00
N GLY A 63 7.12 10.43 3.67
CA GLY A 63 8.41 10.34 3.00
C GLY A 63 9.00 8.95 2.96
N ASN A 64 8.44 7.99 3.71
CA ASN A 64 8.98 6.62 3.82
C ASN A 64 8.04 5.57 3.23
N ALA A 65 6.87 5.96 2.76
CA ALA A 65 5.90 5.04 2.17
C ALA A 65 5.76 5.34 0.68
N HIS A 66 5.99 4.32 -0.15
CA HIS A 66 5.83 4.39 -1.60
C HIS A 66 4.57 3.63 -1.95
N ILE A 67 3.45 4.35 -2.13
CA ILE A 67 2.12 3.77 -2.13
C ILE A 67 1.32 4.17 -3.37
N LYS A 68 0.73 3.18 -4.04
CA LYS A 68 -0.28 3.42 -5.06
C LYS A 68 -1.65 3.25 -4.44
N THR A 69 -2.51 4.23 -4.65
CA THR A 69 -3.90 4.17 -4.20
C THR A 69 -4.83 3.73 -5.30
N GLY A 70 -5.97 3.21 -4.93
CA GLY A 70 -7.04 2.86 -5.85
C GLY A 70 -8.39 3.16 -5.23
N THR A 71 -9.31 3.64 -6.06
CA THR A 71 -10.67 3.98 -5.61
C THR A 71 -11.66 3.51 -6.66
N LEU A 72 -12.65 2.73 -6.23
CA LEU A 72 -13.76 2.32 -7.08
C LEU A 72 -14.99 2.18 -6.19
N ARG A 73 -16.02 2.99 -6.44
CA ARG A 73 -17.27 2.98 -5.66
C ARG A 73 -16.99 2.85 -4.16
N ASP A 74 -17.26 1.68 -3.60
CA ASP A 74 -17.15 1.39 -2.17
C ASP A 74 -15.84 0.72 -1.79
N VAL A 75 -14.87 0.67 -2.72
CA VAL A 75 -13.58 0.03 -2.47
C VAL A 75 -12.49 1.09 -2.44
N ARG A 76 -11.68 1.03 -1.40
CA ARG A 76 -10.46 1.83 -1.29
C ARG A 76 -9.30 0.87 -1.13
N ALA A 77 -8.24 1.12 -1.87
CA ALA A 77 -7.09 0.22 -1.90
C ALA A 77 -5.79 1.00 -1.74
N ILE A 78 -4.84 0.37 -1.09
CA ILE A 78 -3.45 0.81 -1.11
C ILE A 78 -2.56 -0.39 -1.37
N ALA A 79 -1.46 -0.16 -2.06
CA ALA A 79 -0.47 -1.20 -2.33
C ALA A 79 0.89 -0.54 -2.51
N GLY A 80 1.91 -1.10 -1.88
CA GLY A 80 3.26 -0.58 -2.03
C GLY A 80 4.20 -1.02 -0.94
N TYR A 81 5.16 -0.14 -0.64
CA TYR A 81 6.25 -0.43 0.29
C TYR A 81 6.35 0.64 1.36
N VAL A 82 6.68 0.22 2.57
CA VAL A 82 6.97 1.14 3.67
C VAL A 82 8.36 0.81 4.22
N GLY A 83 9.23 1.80 4.22
CA GLY A 83 10.50 1.73 4.94
C GLY A 83 10.25 2.09 6.39
N ALA A 84 10.34 1.11 7.28
CA ALA A 84 10.04 1.31 8.69
C ALA A 84 11.22 1.95 9.44
N ASP A 85 10.94 2.45 10.64
CA ASP A 85 11.95 3.11 11.46
C ASP A 85 13.02 2.15 11.99
N ASN A 86 12.77 0.85 11.94
CA ASN A 86 13.73 -0.19 12.32
C ASN A 86 14.68 -0.59 11.19
N GLY A 87 14.62 0.07 10.04
CA GLY A 87 15.44 -0.24 8.87
C GLY A 87 14.91 -1.34 7.97
N GLU A 88 13.80 -1.96 8.34
CA GLU A 88 13.18 -2.99 7.53
C GLU A 88 12.23 -2.38 6.50
N SER A 89 12.06 -3.07 5.37
CA SER A 89 11.06 -2.70 4.36
C SER A 89 9.92 -3.70 4.39
N TYR A 90 8.70 -3.17 4.33
CA TYR A 90 7.49 -4.00 4.36
C TYR A 90 6.67 -3.78 3.10
N VAL A 91 6.10 -4.85 2.59
CA VAL A 91 5.07 -4.80 1.56
C VAL A 91 3.73 -4.64 2.25
N VAL A 92 2.94 -3.68 1.79
CA VAL A 92 1.61 -3.40 2.35
C VAL A 92 0.58 -3.45 1.24
N VAL A 93 -0.45 -4.25 1.42
CA VAL A 93 -1.61 -4.31 0.54
C VAL A 93 -2.85 -4.34 1.42
N SER A 94 -3.77 -3.43 1.17
CA SER A 94 -5.04 -3.40 1.91
C SER A 94 -6.18 -2.97 1.00
N PHE A 95 -7.27 -3.72 1.03
CA PHE A 95 -8.51 -3.40 0.34
C PHE A 95 -9.59 -3.21 1.40
N ILE A 96 -10.23 -2.06 1.39
CA ILE A 96 -11.36 -1.77 2.28
C ILE A 96 -12.60 -1.57 1.45
N ASN A 97 -13.61 -2.40 1.70
CA ASN A 97 -14.90 -2.31 1.05
C ASN A 97 -15.86 -1.62 2.02
N ASP A 98 -15.96 -0.29 1.90
CA ASP A 98 -16.75 0.54 2.79
C ASP A 98 -17.18 1.80 2.03
N PRO A 99 -18.48 2.15 2.04
CA PRO A 99 -18.94 3.35 1.36
C PRO A 99 -18.46 4.66 2.01
N ARG A 100 -17.92 4.59 3.23
CA ARG A 100 -17.43 5.77 3.95
C ARG A 100 -15.95 6.01 3.61
N ALA A 101 -15.72 6.88 2.64
CA ALA A 101 -14.36 7.17 2.15
C ALA A 101 -13.42 7.68 3.24
N GLU A 102 -13.93 8.55 4.11
CA GLU A 102 -13.13 9.13 5.20
C GLU A 102 -12.66 8.05 6.18
N ALA A 103 -13.55 7.12 6.55
CA ALA A 103 -13.20 6.05 7.48
C ALA A 103 -12.16 5.11 6.88
N ALA A 104 -12.31 4.78 5.61
CA ALA A 104 -11.35 3.92 4.91
C ALA A 104 -9.98 4.59 4.79
N ARG A 105 -9.96 5.88 4.47
CA ARG A 105 -8.73 6.65 4.37
C ARG A 105 -8.00 6.70 5.71
N ALA A 106 -8.73 7.00 6.78
CA ALA A 106 -8.15 7.05 8.12
C ALA A 106 -7.58 5.69 8.53
N ALA A 107 -8.29 4.60 8.22
CA ALA A 107 -7.84 3.25 8.53
C ALA A 107 -6.54 2.90 7.77
N HIS A 108 -6.45 3.27 6.49
CA HIS A 108 -5.24 3.05 5.71
C HIS A 108 -4.06 3.87 6.23
N ASP A 109 -4.29 5.13 6.59
CA ASP A 109 -3.23 5.98 7.14
C ASP A 109 -2.72 5.40 8.46
N ALA A 110 -3.62 4.91 9.32
CA ALA A 110 -3.25 4.28 10.57
C ALA A 110 -2.44 2.98 10.34
N LEU A 111 -2.82 2.20 9.33
CA LEU A 111 -2.10 0.98 8.97
C LEU A 111 -0.67 1.30 8.53
N LEU A 112 -0.50 2.32 7.67
CA LEU A 112 0.82 2.71 7.19
C LEU A 112 1.71 3.19 8.33
N GLU A 113 1.17 3.95 9.26
CA GLU A 113 1.91 4.42 10.41
C GLU A 113 2.30 3.27 11.34
N TRP A 114 1.39 2.31 11.55
CA TRP A 114 1.68 1.13 12.35
C TRP A 114 2.80 0.29 11.73
N VAL A 115 2.79 0.13 10.41
CA VAL A 115 3.85 -0.60 9.70
C VAL A 115 5.17 0.16 9.81
N TYR A 116 5.15 1.49 9.69
CA TYR A 116 6.34 2.31 9.86
C TYR A 116 6.98 2.08 11.24
N GLU A 117 6.17 1.92 12.26
CA GLU A 117 6.63 1.62 13.61
C GLU A 117 7.12 0.17 13.76
N GLY A 118 7.19 -0.60 12.65
CA GLY A 118 7.67 -1.97 12.64
C GLY A 118 6.69 -2.97 13.24
N ALA A 119 5.40 -2.62 13.30
CA ALA A 119 4.35 -3.43 13.89
C ALA A 119 4.65 -3.82 15.36
N ARG A 120 5.40 -3.00 16.06
CA ARG A 120 5.87 -3.31 17.42
C ARG A 120 4.76 -3.48 18.43
N ARG A 121 3.62 -2.79 18.22
CA ARG A 121 2.48 -2.91 19.13
C ARG A 121 1.93 -4.31 19.20
N SER A 122 1.92 -5.01 18.08
CA SER A 122 1.47 -6.39 18.04
C SER A 122 2.35 -7.30 18.90
N THR A 123 3.67 -7.11 18.80
CA THR A 123 4.64 -7.87 19.59
C THR A 123 4.51 -7.54 21.08
N ALA A 124 4.40 -6.25 21.42
CA ALA A 124 4.24 -5.82 22.79
C ALA A 124 2.96 -6.35 23.42
N SER A 125 1.88 -6.42 22.66
CA SER A 125 0.60 -6.94 23.13
C SER A 125 0.63 -8.44 23.39
N ALA A 126 1.52 -9.18 22.75
CA ALA A 126 1.65 -10.61 22.92
C ALA A 126 2.42 -10.99 24.19
N GLU A 127 3.12 -10.06 24.76
CA GLU A 127 3.87 -10.25 25.99
C GLU A 127 3.02 -9.93 27.23
#